data_6bdc0c80c6460a47c30e8c639de1991f
#
_entry.id   6bdc0c80c6460a47c30e8c639de1991f
#
_cell.length_a   1.000
_cell.length_b   1.000
_cell.length_c   1.000
_cell.angle_alpha   90.00
_cell.angle_beta   90.00
_cell.angle_gamma   90.00
#
_symmetry.space_group_name_H-M   'P 1'
#
loop_
_entity.id
_entity.type
_entity.pdbx_description
1 polymer ?
#
loop_
_entity_poly.entity_id
_entity_poly.type
_entity_poly.pdbx_seq_one_letter_code
_entity_poly.pdbx_strand_id
1 'polypeptide(L)'
;MNRHLLMLALCQGLFLTNNVTFIAINGIVGLSLAPVGWMATLPITAYVLGSAMAAMPVAWMQAHWGRRRSFQAGLVVAMLACAMAAWAVASRSFWLLLAATVTAGFYAANAALYRFAGPELAAPSYKERAISLVLAGGIVGGVFGPKLASLTRGALEVPYAGAYLALIGVAALALVVVSCIDFPAHVAPVKGADLGRPALELARQPVFLVAVAAAALGYGVMNLLMAATPIAMQQCGLPFESTALVLEWHVLGMYVPSFFTGNLIKRFGALPVMAAGVLLNLVCVAVALSGVELTQFLVALFTLGVGWNFLYIGGTTLLTETYRPEEKTRAQGAMDTCVFATMMLSSFSSGALITTSGWTLLNLGSLVPLAAVAWALLWLARQRARAATAAG
;
A
#
# COMPACT_ATOMS: atom_id res chain seq x y z
N MET A 1 26.69 7.69 5.80
CA MET A 1 25.40 6.96 5.70
C MET A 1 25.59 5.63 6.41
N ASN A 2 24.70 5.29 7.36
CA ASN A 2 24.88 4.08 8.17
C ASN A 2 24.54 2.82 7.34
N ARG A 3 25.43 1.82 7.32
CA ARG A 3 25.25 0.56 6.59
C ARG A 3 23.93 -0.15 6.95
N HIS A 4 23.55 -0.12 8.24
CA HIS A 4 22.31 -0.75 8.72
C HIS A 4 21.05 -0.07 8.16
N LEU A 5 21.08 1.23 7.97
CA LEU A 5 19.97 1.98 7.37
C LEU A 5 19.83 1.64 5.86
N LEU A 6 20.95 1.46 5.14
CA LEU A 6 20.92 1.00 3.74
C LEU A 6 20.41 -0.44 3.62
N MET A 7 20.81 -1.32 4.52
CA MET A 7 20.31 -2.69 4.58
C MET A 7 18.79 -2.70 4.83
N LEU A 8 18.29 -1.81 5.70
CA LEU A 8 16.84 -1.69 5.95
C LEU A 8 16.10 -1.15 4.73
N ALA A 9 16.68 -0.19 3.99
CA ALA A 9 16.13 0.28 2.72
C ALA A 9 16.09 -0.83 1.66
N LEU A 10 17.13 -1.69 1.62
CA LEU A 10 17.12 -2.89 0.78
C LEU A 10 16.01 -3.87 1.18
N CYS A 11 15.80 -4.10 2.50
CA CYS A 11 14.68 -4.92 2.97
C CYS A 11 13.33 -4.36 2.52
N GLN A 12 13.16 -3.04 2.51
CA GLN A 12 11.95 -2.38 1.98
C GLN A 12 11.80 -2.62 0.47
N GLY A 13 12.89 -2.58 -0.30
CA GLY A 13 12.89 -2.91 -1.72
C GLY A 13 12.49 -4.36 -1.99
N LEU A 14 13.06 -5.30 -1.23
CA LEU A 14 12.74 -6.72 -1.31
C LEU A 14 11.29 -7.00 -0.89
N PHE A 15 10.78 -6.28 0.13
CA PHE A 15 9.37 -6.34 0.50
C PHE A 15 8.47 -5.88 -0.64
N LEU A 16 8.75 -4.72 -1.25
CA LEU A 16 7.92 -4.23 -2.36
C LEU A 16 8.07 -5.10 -3.62
N THR A 17 9.23 -5.71 -3.87
CA THR A 17 9.36 -6.75 -4.90
C THR A 17 8.34 -7.87 -4.68
N ASN A 18 8.26 -8.38 -3.44
CA ASN A 18 7.31 -9.41 -3.07
C ASN A 18 5.86 -8.93 -3.21
N ASN A 19 5.54 -7.77 -2.65
CA ASN A 19 4.20 -7.21 -2.62
C ASN A 19 3.64 -6.92 -4.03
N VAL A 20 4.43 -6.26 -4.89
CA VAL A 20 4.00 -5.90 -6.25
C VAL A 20 3.87 -7.14 -7.13
N THR A 21 4.78 -8.12 -6.99
CA THR A 21 4.65 -9.42 -7.67
C THR A 21 3.35 -10.11 -7.24
N PHE A 22 3.06 -10.15 -5.94
CA PHE A 22 1.82 -10.72 -5.40
C PHE A 22 0.58 -10.08 -6.02
N ILE A 23 0.52 -8.74 -6.07
CA ILE A 23 -0.61 -8.02 -6.67
C ILE A 23 -0.73 -8.32 -8.16
N ALA A 24 0.39 -8.32 -8.90
CA ALA A 24 0.41 -8.57 -10.34
C ALA A 24 -0.15 -9.93 -10.72
N ILE A 25 0.13 -10.98 -9.93
CA ILE A 25 -0.26 -12.35 -10.28
C ILE A 25 -1.55 -12.81 -9.59
N ASN A 26 -1.83 -12.36 -8.36
CA ASN A 26 -2.96 -12.89 -7.58
C ASN A 26 -4.34 -12.56 -8.15
N GLY A 27 -4.51 -11.45 -8.88
CA GLY A 27 -5.75 -11.17 -9.61
C GLY A 27 -6.02 -12.19 -10.70
N ILE A 28 -5.00 -12.51 -11.49
CA ILE A 28 -5.08 -13.46 -12.62
C ILE A 28 -5.19 -14.90 -12.11
N VAL A 29 -4.35 -15.28 -11.16
CA VAL A 29 -4.40 -16.62 -10.53
C VAL A 29 -5.72 -16.82 -9.80
N GLY A 30 -6.18 -15.80 -9.07
CA GLY A 30 -7.48 -15.79 -8.43
C GLY A 30 -8.61 -16.03 -9.42
N LEU A 31 -8.61 -15.32 -10.55
CA LEU A 31 -9.60 -15.51 -11.62
C LEU A 31 -9.58 -16.93 -12.19
N SER A 32 -8.39 -17.52 -12.38
CA SER A 32 -8.24 -18.86 -12.95
C SER A 32 -8.66 -20.00 -12.01
N LEU A 33 -8.64 -19.78 -10.69
CA LEU A 33 -8.95 -20.76 -9.66
C LEU A 33 -10.30 -20.53 -8.99
N ALA A 34 -10.87 -19.33 -9.08
CA ALA A 34 -12.09 -18.97 -8.38
C ALA A 34 -13.29 -19.82 -8.86
N PRO A 35 -14.12 -20.34 -7.94
CA PRO A 35 -15.36 -21.02 -8.31
C PRO A 35 -16.35 -20.13 -9.05
N VAL A 36 -16.33 -18.82 -8.75
CA VAL A 36 -17.20 -17.79 -9.34
C VAL A 36 -16.37 -16.54 -9.65
N GLY A 37 -16.58 -15.91 -10.80
CA GLY A 37 -15.75 -14.80 -11.31
C GLY A 37 -15.57 -13.64 -10.33
N TRP A 38 -16.60 -13.23 -9.59
CA TRP A 38 -16.51 -12.12 -8.62
C TRP A 38 -15.52 -12.38 -7.47
N MET A 39 -15.12 -13.63 -7.25
CA MET A 39 -14.12 -14.01 -6.25
C MET A 39 -12.68 -13.81 -6.73
N ALA A 40 -12.45 -13.39 -7.97
CA ALA A 40 -11.12 -13.30 -8.60
C ALA A 40 -10.11 -12.49 -7.77
N THR A 41 -10.51 -11.39 -7.14
CA THR A 41 -9.62 -10.55 -6.32
C THR A 41 -9.66 -10.88 -4.82
N LEU A 42 -10.42 -11.89 -4.39
CA LEU A 42 -10.41 -12.31 -2.98
C LEU A 42 -9.01 -12.68 -2.46
N PRO A 43 -8.07 -13.24 -3.22
CA PRO A 43 -6.71 -13.44 -2.75
C PRO A 43 -6.02 -12.12 -2.34
N ILE A 44 -6.26 -11.02 -3.07
CA ILE A 44 -5.73 -9.68 -2.73
C ILE A 44 -6.43 -9.16 -1.47
N THR A 45 -7.76 -9.30 -1.39
CA THR A 45 -8.55 -8.94 -0.20
C THR A 45 -8.09 -9.71 1.04
N ALA A 46 -7.84 -11.01 0.89
CA ALA A 46 -7.37 -11.91 1.95
C ALA A 46 -5.97 -11.50 2.46
N TYR A 47 -5.09 -11.05 1.56
CA TYR A 47 -3.78 -10.49 1.91
C TYR A 47 -3.91 -9.24 2.79
N VAL A 48 -4.79 -8.30 2.43
CA VAL A 48 -5.05 -7.08 3.21
C VAL A 48 -5.67 -7.44 4.57
N LEU A 49 -6.64 -8.36 4.59
CA LEU A 49 -7.25 -8.87 5.83
C LEU A 49 -6.20 -9.50 6.75
N GLY A 50 -5.34 -10.36 6.20
CA GLY A 50 -4.25 -10.98 6.94
C GLY A 50 -3.29 -9.96 7.54
N SER A 51 -2.99 -8.86 6.79
CA SER A 51 -2.17 -7.76 7.29
C SER A 51 -2.85 -7.01 8.45
N ALA A 52 -4.14 -6.73 8.34
CA ALA A 52 -4.91 -6.08 9.40
C ALA A 52 -4.97 -6.95 10.67
N MET A 53 -5.24 -8.26 10.52
CA MET A 53 -5.28 -9.22 11.64
C MET A 53 -3.91 -9.37 12.31
N ALA A 54 -2.82 -9.29 11.55
CA ALA A 54 -1.46 -9.42 12.04
C ALA A 54 -0.92 -8.16 12.73
N ALA A 55 -1.55 -6.99 12.57
CA ALA A 55 -1.03 -5.72 13.08
C ALA A 55 -0.79 -5.76 14.60
N MET A 56 -1.75 -6.24 15.40
CA MET A 56 -1.58 -6.38 16.85
C MET A 56 -0.57 -7.46 17.26
N PRO A 57 -0.61 -8.70 16.75
CA PRO A 57 0.41 -9.70 16.99
C PRO A 57 1.82 -9.22 16.66
N VAL A 58 2.01 -8.56 15.53
CA VAL A 58 3.31 -8.02 15.11
C VAL A 58 3.78 -6.90 16.06
N ALA A 59 2.90 -5.98 16.45
CA ALA A 59 3.22 -4.94 17.42
C ALA A 59 3.65 -5.55 18.77
N TRP A 60 2.92 -6.58 19.23
CA TRP A 60 3.27 -7.32 20.43
C TRP A 60 4.63 -8.02 20.30
N MET A 61 4.89 -8.70 19.19
CA MET A 61 6.19 -9.35 18.94
C MET A 61 7.33 -8.35 18.97
N GLN A 62 7.17 -7.17 18.33
CA GLN A 62 8.19 -6.13 18.35
C GLN A 62 8.42 -5.56 19.74
N ALA A 63 7.34 -5.43 20.53
CA ALA A 63 7.40 -4.98 21.91
C ALA A 63 8.08 -5.98 22.87
N HIS A 64 8.07 -7.28 22.59
CA HIS A 64 8.62 -8.30 23.50
C HIS A 64 9.91 -8.94 22.98
N TRP A 65 10.03 -9.15 21.66
CA TRP A 65 11.17 -9.83 21.04
C TRP A 65 12.14 -8.87 20.35
N GLY A 66 11.74 -7.58 20.20
CA GLY A 66 12.50 -6.55 19.49
C GLY A 66 12.36 -6.66 17.96
N ARG A 67 12.86 -5.63 17.26
CA ARG A 67 12.75 -5.46 15.81
C ARG A 67 13.26 -6.66 15.01
N ARG A 68 14.51 -7.08 15.29
CA ARG A 68 15.20 -8.12 14.50
C ARG A 68 14.42 -9.43 14.46
N ARG A 69 14.03 -9.96 15.63
CA ARG A 69 13.33 -11.24 15.74
C ARG A 69 11.93 -11.18 15.10
N SER A 70 11.21 -10.07 15.29
CA SER A 70 9.91 -9.88 14.67
C SER A 70 10.01 -9.86 13.13
N PHE A 71 10.98 -9.12 12.57
CA PHE A 71 11.18 -9.08 11.12
C PHE A 71 11.61 -10.44 10.56
N GLN A 72 12.49 -11.17 11.25
CA GLN A 72 12.88 -12.53 10.87
C GLN A 72 11.67 -13.48 10.84
N ALA A 73 10.83 -13.45 11.88
CA ALA A 73 9.60 -14.26 11.92
C ALA A 73 8.66 -13.91 10.75
N GLY A 74 8.49 -12.61 10.45
CA GLY A 74 7.71 -12.15 9.30
C GLY A 74 8.20 -12.73 7.97
N LEU A 75 9.51 -12.79 7.78
CA LEU A 75 10.13 -13.32 6.56
C LEU A 75 10.02 -14.85 6.45
N VAL A 76 10.13 -15.58 7.57
CA VAL A 76 9.88 -17.03 7.61
C VAL A 76 8.43 -17.32 7.24
N VAL A 77 7.47 -16.54 7.78
CA VAL A 77 6.05 -16.67 7.44
C VAL A 77 5.82 -16.32 5.96
N ALA A 78 6.54 -15.33 5.41
CA ALA A 78 6.47 -15.01 3.97
C ALA A 78 6.90 -16.18 3.08
N MET A 79 8.01 -16.85 3.42
CA MET A 79 8.47 -18.04 2.67
C MET A 79 7.45 -19.17 2.74
N LEU A 80 6.86 -19.42 3.91
CA LEU A 80 5.79 -20.40 4.08
C LEU A 80 4.55 -20.05 3.23
N ALA A 81 4.11 -18.79 3.27
CA ALA A 81 2.99 -18.32 2.48
C ALA A 81 3.22 -18.46 0.97
N CYS A 82 4.42 -18.15 0.49
CA CYS A 82 4.79 -18.33 -0.92
C CYS A 82 4.84 -19.82 -1.31
N ALA A 83 5.33 -20.71 -0.45
CA ALA A 83 5.29 -22.16 -0.67
C ALA A 83 3.85 -22.68 -0.73
N MET A 84 2.98 -22.23 0.20
CA MET A 84 1.55 -22.55 0.17
C MET A 84 0.88 -22.05 -1.12
N ALA A 85 1.21 -20.85 -1.59
CA ALA A 85 0.65 -20.29 -2.82
C ALA A 85 1.10 -21.08 -4.05
N ALA A 86 2.38 -21.47 -4.13
CA ALA A 86 2.89 -22.35 -5.19
C ALA A 86 2.16 -23.70 -5.19
N TRP A 87 1.95 -24.29 -4.01
CA TRP A 87 1.17 -25.53 -3.87
C TRP A 87 -0.30 -25.34 -4.24
N ALA A 88 -0.91 -24.20 -3.89
CA ALA A 88 -2.29 -23.87 -4.24
C ALA A 88 -2.51 -23.86 -5.76
N VAL A 89 -1.58 -23.27 -6.51
CA VAL A 89 -1.64 -23.25 -7.97
C VAL A 89 -1.44 -24.64 -8.55
N ALA A 90 -0.47 -25.41 -8.05
CA ALA A 90 -0.19 -26.76 -8.50
C ALA A 90 -1.38 -27.72 -8.24
N SER A 91 -2.04 -27.59 -7.09
CA SER A 91 -3.22 -28.37 -6.71
C SER A 91 -4.54 -27.80 -7.20
N ARG A 92 -4.52 -26.68 -7.93
CA ARG A 92 -5.70 -25.91 -8.36
C ARG A 92 -6.70 -25.58 -7.24
N SER A 93 -6.18 -25.29 -6.05
CA SER A 93 -7.01 -25.01 -4.86
C SER A 93 -7.15 -23.53 -4.59
N PHE A 94 -8.31 -22.96 -4.87
CA PHE A 94 -8.64 -21.57 -4.56
C PHE A 94 -8.57 -21.26 -3.06
N TRP A 95 -9.11 -22.15 -2.22
CA TRP A 95 -9.14 -21.96 -0.78
C TRP A 95 -7.76 -22.01 -0.13
N LEU A 96 -6.86 -22.85 -0.67
CA LEU A 96 -5.46 -22.86 -0.23
C LEU A 96 -4.74 -21.56 -0.64
N LEU A 97 -5.06 -21.01 -1.82
CA LEU A 97 -4.54 -19.71 -2.24
C LEU A 97 -4.99 -18.58 -1.29
N LEU A 98 -6.27 -18.59 -0.86
CA LEU A 98 -6.76 -17.63 0.14
C LEU A 98 -6.02 -17.77 1.47
N ALA A 99 -5.85 -18.99 1.98
CA ALA A 99 -5.09 -19.24 3.20
C ALA A 99 -3.63 -18.75 3.07
N ALA A 100 -3.00 -19.01 1.94
CA ALA A 100 -1.64 -18.53 1.64
C ALA A 100 -1.55 -17.00 1.66
N THR A 101 -2.52 -16.32 1.06
CA THR A 101 -2.52 -14.84 0.99
C THR A 101 -2.83 -14.19 2.33
N VAL A 102 -3.75 -14.74 3.15
CA VAL A 102 -3.94 -14.32 4.55
C VAL A 102 -2.62 -14.45 5.32
N THR A 103 -1.93 -15.60 5.17
CA THR A 103 -0.64 -15.85 5.84
C THR A 103 0.43 -14.84 5.39
N ALA A 104 0.48 -14.51 4.09
CA ALA A 104 1.40 -13.52 3.55
C ALA A 104 1.16 -12.11 4.12
N GLY A 105 -0.07 -11.78 4.51
CA GLY A 105 -0.43 -10.53 5.19
C GLY A 105 0.36 -10.28 6.47
N PHE A 106 0.76 -11.33 7.19
CA PHE A 106 1.60 -11.21 8.38
C PHE A 106 2.97 -10.58 8.07
N TYR A 107 3.58 -10.94 6.94
CA TYR A 107 4.80 -10.29 6.47
C TYR A 107 4.56 -8.83 6.10
N ALA A 108 3.46 -8.50 5.44
CA ALA A 108 3.11 -7.13 5.09
C ALA A 108 2.98 -6.24 6.33
N ALA A 109 2.31 -6.73 7.38
CA ALA A 109 2.21 -6.01 8.66
C ALA A 109 3.58 -5.76 9.31
N ASN A 110 4.50 -6.74 9.24
CA ASN A 110 5.88 -6.57 9.72
C ASN A 110 6.65 -5.54 8.88
N ALA A 111 6.60 -5.65 7.56
CA ALA A 111 7.35 -4.79 6.65
C ALA A 111 6.86 -3.33 6.68
N ALA A 112 5.58 -3.09 6.96
CA ALA A 112 5.06 -1.75 7.18
C ALA A 112 5.79 -0.99 8.31
N LEU A 113 6.44 -1.72 9.22
CA LEU A 113 7.20 -1.15 10.35
C LEU A 113 8.68 -0.87 10.04
N TYR A 114 9.19 -1.24 8.85
CA TYR A 114 10.56 -0.90 8.45
C TYR A 114 10.81 0.61 8.47
N ARG A 115 9.83 1.41 8.01
CA ARG A 115 9.90 2.87 8.01
C ARG A 115 10.10 3.46 9.41
N PHE A 116 9.55 2.82 10.44
CA PHE A 116 9.68 3.27 11.83
C PHE A 116 10.97 2.79 12.49
N ALA A 117 11.57 1.70 11.99
CA ALA A 117 12.88 1.23 12.43
C ALA A 117 14.04 2.08 11.84
N GLY A 118 13.81 2.76 10.70
CA GLY A 118 14.81 3.62 10.07
C GLY A 118 15.38 4.70 10.98
N PRO A 119 14.55 5.54 11.65
CA PRO A 119 15.01 6.55 12.61
C PRO A 119 15.77 5.99 13.80
N GLU A 120 15.51 4.74 14.22
CA GLU A 120 16.23 4.10 15.32
C GLU A 120 17.68 3.73 14.95
N LEU A 121 17.93 3.54 13.65
CA LEU A 121 19.27 3.23 13.10
C LEU A 121 20.03 4.50 12.68
N ALA A 122 19.39 5.65 12.66
CA ALA A 122 19.95 6.90 12.15
C ALA A 122 20.52 7.78 13.28
N ALA A 123 21.54 8.60 12.94
CA ALA A 123 21.99 9.68 13.82
C ALA A 123 20.84 10.67 14.08
N PRO A 124 20.81 11.36 15.24
CA PRO A 124 19.72 12.28 15.60
C PRO A 124 19.40 13.34 14.55
N SER A 125 20.41 13.87 13.85
CA SER A 125 20.26 14.87 12.77
C SER A 125 19.73 14.28 11.45
N TYR A 126 19.61 12.95 11.33
CA TYR A 126 19.22 12.27 10.09
C TYR A 126 17.89 11.49 10.19
N LYS A 127 17.23 11.52 11.36
CA LYS A 127 16.04 10.70 11.65
C LYS A 127 14.90 10.90 10.65
N GLU A 128 14.59 12.13 10.28
CA GLU A 128 13.52 12.44 9.32
C GLU A 128 13.85 11.90 7.91
N ARG A 129 15.11 12.06 7.49
CA ARG A 129 15.58 11.55 6.20
C ARG A 129 15.65 10.03 6.15
N ALA A 130 15.83 9.38 7.29
CA ALA A 130 15.90 7.92 7.39
C ALA A 130 14.59 7.25 6.97
N ILE A 131 13.43 7.82 7.36
CA ILE A 131 12.12 7.32 6.92
C ILE A 131 12.02 7.38 5.39
N SER A 132 12.36 8.54 4.81
CA SER A 132 12.30 8.74 3.35
C SER A 132 13.26 7.80 2.62
N LEU A 133 14.46 7.56 3.16
CA LEU A 133 15.45 6.66 2.55
C LEU A 133 14.95 5.19 2.56
N VAL A 134 14.35 4.75 3.68
CA VAL A 134 13.76 3.39 3.75
C VAL A 134 12.66 3.26 2.72
N LEU A 135 11.73 4.23 2.64
CA LEU A 135 10.64 4.20 1.67
C LEU A 135 11.15 4.25 0.23
N ALA A 136 12.20 5.03 -0.05
CA ALA A 136 12.83 5.10 -1.37
C ALA A 136 13.41 3.76 -1.84
N GLY A 137 13.85 2.89 -0.90
CA GLY A 137 14.21 1.51 -1.21
C GLY A 137 13.10 0.75 -1.93
N GLY A 138 11.85 1.10 -1.66
CA GLY A 138 10.69 0.51 -2.32
C GLY A 138 10.59 0.74 -3.82
N ILE A 139 11.19 1.81 -4.36
CA ILE A 139 11.23 2.07 -5.81
C ILE A 139 11.90 0.88 -6.53
N VAL A 140 12.98 0.36 -5.95
CA VAL A 140 13.68 -0.82 -6.47
C VAL A 140 12.70 -1.99 -6.61
N GLY A 141 11.90 -2.24 -5.57
CA GLY A 141 10.90 -3.31 -5.58
C GLY A 141 9.77 -3.07 -6.59
N GLY A 142 9.37 -1.82 -6.78
CA GLY A 142 8.39 -1.42 -7.79
C GLY A 142 8.81 -1.80 -9.21
N VAL A 143 10.09 -1.66 -9.52
CA VAL A 143 10.66 -2.01 -10.84
C VAL A 143 10.93 -3.53 -10.93
N PHE A 144 11.54 -4.12 -9.90
CA PHE A 144 11.94 -5.53 -9.93
C PHE A 144 10.76 -6.49 -9.76
N GLY A 145 9.70 -6.12 -9.03
CA GLY A 145 8.55 -6.99 -8.77
C GLY A 145 7.83 -7.45 -10.04
N PRO A 146 7.33 -6.53 -10.88
CA PRO A 146 6.66 -6.90 -12.13
C PRO A 146 7.58 -7.66 -13.10
N LYS A 147 8.87 -7.30 -13.17
CA LYS A 147 9.87 -8.01 -14.00
C LYS A 147 10.09 -9.43 -13.50
N LEU A 148 10.21 -9.62 -12.17
CA LEU A 148 10.33 -10.95 -11.59
C LEU A 148 9.11 -11.81 -11.92
N ALA A 149 7.90 -11.26 -11.76
CA ALA A 149 6.65 -11.94 -12.13
C ALA A 149 6.66 -12.36 -13.60
N SER A 150 7.03 -11.45 -14.50
CA SER A 150 7.09 -11.71 -15.95
C SER A 150 8.09 -12.81 -16.31
N LEU A 151 9.30 -12.78 -15.74
CA LEU A 151 10.37 -13.75 -16.02
C LEU A 151 10.07 -15.14 -15.45
N THR A 152 9.34 -15.23 -14.33
CA THR A 152 9.20 -16.49 -13.58
C THR A 152 7.83 -17.15 -13.71
N ARG A 153 6.81 -16.45 -14.24
CA ARG A 153 5.44 -16.99 -14.40
C ARG A 153 5.34 -18.24 -15.25
N GLY A 154 6.23 -18.39 -16.23
CA GLY A 154 6.30 -19.54 -17.16
C GLY A 154 7.54 -20.40 -16.97
N ALA A 155 8.30 -20.23 -15.88
CA ALA A 155 9.52 -20.97 -15.62
C ALA A 155 9.28 -22.45 -15.25
N LEU A 156 8.05 -22.81 -14.90
CA LEU A 156 7.63 -24.16 -14.57
C LEU A 156 6.41 -24.55 -15.42
N GLU A 157 6.15 -25.85 -15.53
CA GLU A 157 4.98 -26.40 -16.24
C GLU A 157 3.65 -25.85 -15.71
N VAL A 158 3.59 -25.61 -14.38
CA VAL A 158 2.43 -24.99 -13.74
C VAL A 158 2.59 -23.46 -13.80
N PRO A 159 1.75 -22.76 -14.57
CA PRO A 159 1.83 -21.31 -14.70
C PRO A 159 1.79 -20.62 -13.32
N TYR A 160 2.61 -19.57 -13.14
CA TYR A 160 2.78 -18.78 -11.91
C TYR A 160 3.39 -19.49 -10.69
N ALA A 161 3.51 -20.83 -10.67
CA ALA A 161 4.19 -21.53 -9.57
C ALA A 161 5.64 -21.05 -9.41
N GLY A 162 6.36 -20.87 -10.54
CA GLY A 162 7.71 -20.33 -10.55
C GLY A 162 7.82 -18.93 -9.93
N ALA A 163 6.81 -18.07 -10.13
CA ALA A 163 6.80 -16.74 -9.53
C ALA A 163 6.70 -16.81 -8.00
N TYR A 164 5.83 -17.64 -7.44
CA TYR A 164 5.75 -17.81 -5.98
C TYR A 164 7.03 -18.42 -5.40
N LEU A 165 7.67 -19.37 -6.08
CA LEU A 165 8.96 -19.92 -5.63
C LEU A 165 10.09 -18.90 -5.70
N ALA A 166 10.12 -18.04 -6.72
CA ALA A 166 11.08 -16.93 -6.79
C ALA A 166 10.94 -15.96 -5.61
N LEU A 167 9.70 -15.72 -5.14
CA LEU A 167 9.45 -14.89 -3.96
C LEU A 167 9.99 -15.51 -2.67
N ILE A 168 10.11 -16.84 -2.58
CA ILE A 168 10.82 -17.49 -1.46
C ILE A 168 12.29 -17.04 -1.46
N GLY A 169 12.94 -17.01 -2.63
CA GLY A 169 14.32 -16.52 -2.77
C GLY A 169 14.47 -15.05 -2.35
N VAL A 170 13.52 -14.21 -2.75
CA VAL A 170 13.48 -12.79 -2.34
C VAL A 170 13.33 -12.65 -0.81
N ALA A 171 12.44 -13.43 -0.19
CA ALA A 171 12.23 -13.41 1.25
C ALA A 171 13.44 -13.98 2.00
N ALA A 172 14.09 -15.02 1.48
CA ALA A 172 15.32 -15.58 2.05
C ALA A 172 16.48 -14.57 2.00
N LEU A 173 16.63 -13.85 0.87
CA LEU A 173 17.63 -12.76 0.78
C LEU A 173 17.34 -11.67 1.81
N ALA A 174 16.08 -11.25 1.95
CA ALA A 174 15.68 -10.27 2.95
C ALA A 174 15.96 -10.77 4.38
N LEU A 175 15.78 -12.06 4.66
CA LEU A 175 16.08 -12.69 5.95
C LEU A 175 17.57 -12.60 6.27
N VAL A 176 18.44 -12.89 5.31
CA VAL A 176 19.89 -12.73 5.45
C VAL A 176 20.23 -11.26 5.74
N VAL A 177 19.69 -10.33 4.95
CA VAL A 177 19.96 -8.88 5.12
C VAL A 177 19.51 -8.39 6.50
N VAL A 178 18.27 -8.71 6.92
CA VAL A 178 17.74 -8.33 8.25
C VAL A 178 18.59 -8.92 9.37
N SER A 179 19.11 -10.13 9.19
CA SER A 179 19.96 -10.80 10.19
C SER A 179 21.31 -10.11 10.40
N CYS A 180 21.75 -9.31 9.42
CA CYS A 180 22.99 -8.51 9.50
C CYS A 180 22.76 -7.09 10.04
N ILE A 181 21.52 -6.71 10.37
CA ILE A 181 21.21 -5.38 10.93
C ILE A 181 21.30 -5.44 12.46
N ASP A 182 22.09 -4.56 13.04
CA ASP A 182 22.15 -4.38 14.49
C ASP A 182 21.15 -3.28 14.90
N PHE A 183 20.00 -3.72 15.40
CA PHE A 183 18.98 -2.81 15.95
C PHE A 183 19.34 -2.43 17.38
N PRO A 184 18.99 -1.20 17.82
CA PRO A 184 19.15 -0.79 19.21
C PRO A 184 18.48 -1.76 20.19
N ALA A 185 19.02 -1.83 21.41
CA ALA A 185 18.44 -2.64 22.46
C ALA A 185 16.97 -2.28 22.70
N HIS A 186 16.15 -3.30 22.82
CA HIS A 186 14.72 -3.12 23.03
C HIS A 186 14.46 -2.53 24.43
N VAL A 187 13.76 -1.39 24.49
CA VAL A 187 13.26 -0.79 25.73
C VAL A 187 11.77 -1.13 25.86
N ALA A 188 11.43 -1.88 26.90
CA ALA A 188 10.03 -2.25 27.14
C ALA A 188 9.17 -0.99 27.35
N PRO A 189 7.91 -0.99 26.87
CA PRO A 189 7.00 0.16 27.07
C PRO A 189 6.78 0.46 28.55
N VAL A 190 6.82 1.73 28.93
CA VAL A 190 6.49 2.17 30.30
C VAL A 190 4.98 2.00 30.53
N LYS A 191 4.61 1.18 31.52
CA LYS A 191 3.21 1.01 31.93
C LYS A 191 2.72 2.33 32.56
N GLY A 192 1.55 2.82 32.09
CA GLY A 192 0.88 3.99 32.71
C GLY A 192 1.20 5.34 32.07
N ALA A 193 1.83 5.39 30.88
CA ALA A 193 1.97 6.64 30.14
C ALA A 193 0.59 7.24 29.81
N ASP A 194 0.44 8.55 30.00
CA ASP A 194 -0.75 9.28 29.55
C ASP A 194 -0.86 9.17 28.04
N LEU A 195 -1.97 8.60 27.58
CA LEU A 195 -2.23 8.39 26.16
C LEU A 195 -2.99 9.56 25.52
N GLY A 196 -3.25 10.65 26.26
CA GLY A 196 -4.01 11.80 25.80
C GLY A 196 -5.47 11.48 25.45
N ARG A 197 -6.08 12.30 24.59
CA ARG A 197 -7.50 12.19 24.19
C ARG A 197 -7.82 10.86 23.50
N PRO A 198 -9.02 10.29 23.70
CA PRO A 198 -9.45 9.07 23.01
C PRO A 198 -9.62 9.31 21.49
N ALA A 199 -9.49 8.25 20.68
CA ALA A 199 -9.60 8.33 19.21
C ALA A 199 -10.93 8.96 18.74
N LEU A 200 -12.02 8.72 19.47
CA LEU A 200 -13.34 9.28 19.15
C LEU A 200 -13.39 10.81 19.29
N GLU A 201 -12.65 11.37 20.25
CA GLU A 201 -12.55 12.82 20.42
C GLU A 201 -11.70 13.44 19.31
N LEU A 202 -10.59 12.79 18.94
CA LEU A 202 -9.77 13.19 17.79
C LEU A 202 -10.59 13.18 16.51
N ALA A 203 -11.44 12.15 16.32
CA ALA A 203 -12.31 11.99 15.15
C ALA A 203 -13.42 13.05 15.03
N ARG A 204 -13.72 13.83 16.09
CA ARG A 204 -14.68 14.95 16.00
C ARG A 204 -14.08 16.19 15.35
N GLN A 205 -12.78 16.28 15.19
CA GLN A 205 -12.12 17.43 14.58
C GLN A 205 -12.33 17.41 13.03
N PRO A 206 -12.80 18.54 12.44
CA PRO A 206 -13.00 18.62 10.98
C PRO A 206 -11.72 18.28 10.18
N VAL A 207 -10.57 18.75 10.65
CA VAL A 207 -9.27 18.50 10.03
C VAL A 207 -8.93 17.00 10.05
N PHE A 208 -9.22 16.29 11.16
CA PHE A 208 -9.02 14.86 11.28
C PHE A 208 -9.87 14.08 10.28
N LEU A 209 -11.18 14.42 10.21
CA LEU A 209 -12.10 13.75 9.27
C LEU A 209 -11.65 13.90 7.82
N VAL A 210 -11.26 15.11 7.41
CA VAL A 210 -10.79 15.38 6.04
C VAL A 210 -9.47 14.67 5.75
N ALA A 211 -8.53 14.67 6.70
CA ALA A 211 -7.25 13.98 6.57
C ALA A 211 -7.44 12.47 6.37
N VAL A 212 -8.28 11.86 7.22
CA VAL A 212 -8.58 10.42 7.15
C VAL A 212 -9.37 10.07 5.89
N ALA A 213 -10.40 10.87 5.54
CA ALA A 213 -11.20 10.64 4.33
C ALA A 213 -10.32 10.69 3.07
N ALA A 214 -9.46 11.69 2.93
CA ALA A 214 -8.59 11.81 1.78
C ALA A 214 -7.57 10.66 1.68
N ALA A 215 -6.95 10.27 2.80
CA ALA A 215 -6.01 9.16 2.83
C ALA A 215 -6.71 7.82 2.54
N ALA A 216 -7.84 7.53 3.21
CA ALA A 216 -8.53 6.27 3.09
C ALA A 216 -9.23 6.11 1.74
N LEU A 217 -10.03 7.10 1.31
CA LEU A 217 -10.74 7.02 0.03
C LEU A 217 -9.79 7.12 -1.15
N GLY A 218 -8.74 7.97 -1.06
CA GLY A 218 -7.70 8.05 -2.07
C GLY A 218 -6.95 6.71 -2.23
N TYR A 219 -6.66 6.03 -1.11
CA TYR A 219 -6.07 4.69 -1.14
C TYR A 219 -7.05 3.65 -1.69
N GLY A 220 -8.35 3.77 -1.33
CA GLY A 220 -9.41 2.89 -1.83
C GLY A 220 -9.58 2.97 -3.34
N VAL A 221 -9.59 4.18 -3.93
CA VAL A 221 -9.65 4.37 -5.38
C VAL A 221 -8.43 3.78 -6.06
N MET A 222 -7.24 4.06 -5.55
CA MET A 222 -6.00 3.50 -6.08
C MET A 222 -6.04 1.98 -6.07
N ASN A 223 -6.38 1.36 -4.95
CA ASN A 223 -6.42 -0.09 -4.80
C ASN A 223 -7.53 -0.74 -5.66
N LEU A 224 -8.70 -0.08 -5.79
CA LEU A 224 -9.80 -0.53 -6.64
C LEU A 224 -9.36 -0.70 -8.10
N LEU A 225 -8.71 0.33 -8.66
CA LEU A 225 -8.31 0.36 -10.06
C LEU A 225 -7.06 -0.50 -10.31
N MET A 226 -6.06 -0.42 -9.42
CA MET A 226 -4.84 -1.21 -9.54
C MET A 226 -5.10 -2.72 -9.47
N ALA A 227 -5.96 -3.18 -8.55
CA ALA A 227 -6.26 -4.60 -8.39
C ALA A 227 -7.06 -5.18 -9.57
N ALA A 228 -7.90 -4.36 -10.23
CA ALA A 228 -8.65 -4.76 -11.42
C ALA A 228 -7.80 -4.75 -12.70
N THR A 229 -6.76 -3.93 -12.76
CA THR A 229 -5.98 -3.69 -13.99
C THR A 229 -5.43 -4.97 -14.63
N PRO A 230 -4.80 -5.92 -13.91
CA PRO A 230 -4.31 -7.16 -14.53
C PRO A 230 -5.42 -7.96 -15.21
N ILE A 231 -6.61 -8.01 -14.59
CA ILE A 231 -7.77 -8.72 -15.13
C ILE A 231 -8.32 -7.98 -16.35
N ALA A 232 -8.46 -6.64 -16.27
CA ALA A 232 -8.93 -5.82 -17.38
C ALA A 232 -8.03 -5.95 -18.61
N MET A 233 -6.71 -5.86 -18.43
CA MET A 233 -5.73 -5.99 -19.51
C MET A 233 -5.76 -7.38 -20.12
N GLN A 234 -5.90 -8.45 -19.32
CA GLN A 234 -6.06 -9.80 -19.81
C GLN A 234 -7.33 -9.97 -20.64
N GLN A 235 -8.46 -9.39 -20.18
CA GLN A 235 -9.73 -9.42 -20.93
C GLN A 235 -9.65 -8.67 -22.26
N CYS A 236 -8.80 -7.63 -22.34
CA CYS A 236 -8.51 -6.91 -23.59
C CYS A 236 -7.47 -7.61 -24.49
N GLY A 237 -6.99 -8.81 -24.11
CA GLY A 237 -6.01 -9.57 -24.90
C GLY A 237 -4.57 -9.03 -24.82
N LEU A 238 -4.28 -8.12 -23.88
CA LEU A 238 -2.93 -7.59 -23.72
C LEU A 238 -2.02 -8.62 -23.02
N PRO A 239 -0.76 -8.77 -23.47
CA PRO A 239 0.17 -9.73 -22.88
C PRO A 239 0.54 -9.33 -21.45
N PHE A 240 0.93 -10.30 -20.63
CA PHE A 240 1.29 -10.07 -19.22
C PHE A 240 2.47 -9.10 -19.07
N GLU A 241 3.40 -9.07 -20.03
CA GLU A 241 4.53 -8.15 -20.06
C GLU A 241 4.05 -6.68 -20.08
N SER A 242 2.98 -6.39 -20.81
CA SER A 242 2.32 -5.07 -20.81
C SER A 242 1.72 -4.76 -19.44
N THR A 243 1.09 -5.72 -18.80
CA THR A 243 0.57 -5.58 -17.43
C THR A 243 1.68 -5.30 -16.42
N ALA A 244 2.79 -6.03 -16.52
CA ALA A 244 3.96 -5.80 -15.68
C ALA A 244 4.52 -4.38 -15.86
N LEU A 245 4.62 -3.90 -17.09
CA LEU A 245 5.07 -2.54 -17.42
C LEU A 245 4.12 -1.47 -16.83
N VAL A 246 2.81 -1.66 -16.96
CA VAL A 246 1.80 -0.73 -16.42
C VAL A 246 1.91 -0.63 -14.89
N LEU A 247 2.06 -1.77 -14.20
CA LEU A 247 2.23 -1.81 -12.75
C LEU A 247 3.57 -1.21 -12.30
N GLU A 248 4.66 -1.42 -13.07
CA GLU A 248 5.96 -0.78 -12.81
C GLU A 248 5.83 0.75 -12.82
N TRP A 249 5.24 1.32 -13.89
CA TRP A 249 5.02 2.76 -14.00
C TRP A 249 4.04 3.30 -12.96
N HIS A 250 3.01 2.53 -12.60
CA HIS A 250 2.11 2.87 -11.51
C HIS A 250 2.85 3.03 -10.18
N VAL A 251 3.68 2.04 -9.82
CA VAL A 251 4.45 2.08 -8.56
C VAL A 251 5.49 3.21 -8.59
N LEU A 252 6.12 3.49 -9.73
CA LEU A 252 6.96 4.68 -9.88
C LEU A 252 6.16 5.97 -9.64
N GLY A 253 4.94 6.06 -10.19
CA GLY A 253 4.00 7.16 -9.94
C GLY A 253 3.63 7.31 -8.46
N MET A 254 3.52 6.20 -7.70
CA MET A 254 3.25 6.23 -6.26
C MET A 254 4.43 6.76 -5.43
N TYR A 255 5.66 6.37 -5.74
CA TYR A 255 6.79 6.59 -4.82
C TYR A 255 7.75 7.69 -5.26
N VAL A 256 7.98 7.90 -6.57
CA VAL A 256 8.90 8.95 -7.05
C VAL A 256 8.46 10.34 -6.62
N PRO A 257 7.16 10.73 -6.69
CA PRO A 257 6.73 12.05 -6.24
C PRO A 257 7.01 12.32 -4.76
N SER A 258 7.15 11.28 -3.91
CA SER A 258 7.43 11.45 -2.49
C SER A 258 8.68 12.27 -2.20
N PHE A 259 9.66 12.30 -3.13
CA PHE A 259 10.87 13.12 -2.98
C PHE A 259 10.58 14.63 -3.01
N PHE A 260 9.51 15.05 -3.67
CA PHE A 260 9.19 16.47 -3.82
C PHE A 260 7.81 16.85 -3.29
N THR A 261 6.90 15.92 -3.04
CA THR A 261 5.55 16.20 -2.49
C THR A 261 5.63 16.99 -1.18
N GLY A 262 6.56 16.65 -0.28
CA GLY A 262 6.78 17.40 0.95
C GLY A 262 7.16 18.87 0.71
N ASN A 263 7.96 19.14 -0.32
CA ASN A 263 8.32 20.52 -0.70
C ASN A 263 7.13 21.27 -1.32
N LEU A 264 6.29 20.58 -2.11
CA LEU A 264 5.05 21.14 -2.63
C LEU A 264 4.09 21.52 -1.50
N ILE A 265 3.94 20.66 -0.49
CA ILE A 265 3.11 20.93 0.69
C ILE A 265 3.64 22.12 1.48
N LYS A 266 4.96 22.23 1.68
CA LYS A 266 5.57 23.39 2.34
C LYS A 266 5.33 24.70 1.58
N ARG A 267 5.34 24.67 0.24
CA ARG A 267 5.18 25.85 -0.61
C ARG A 267 3.73 26.27 -0.80
N PHE A 268 2.82 25.33 -1.00
CA PHE A 268 1.44 25.59 -1.41
C PHE A 268 0.41 25.25 -0.33
N GLY A 269 0.82 24.51 0.72
CA GLY A 269 -0.09 23.94 1.73
C GLY A 269 -0.60 22.54 1.35
N ALA A 270 -1.14 21.82 2.33
CA ALA A 270 -1.62 20.45 2.14
C ALA A 270 -2.88 20.40 1.25
N LEU A 271 -3.86 21.30 1.46
CA LEU A 271 -5.13 21.26 0.72
C LEU A 271 -4.99 21.44 -0.79
N PRO A 272 -4.21 22.41 -1.33
CA PRO A 272 -4.00 22.53 -2.78
C PRO A 272 -3.29 21.32 -3.39
N VAL A 273 -2.31 20.73 -2.68
CA VAL A 273 -1.61 19.52 -3.17
C VAL A 273 -2.57 18.32 -3.23
N MET A 274 -3.43 18.16 -2.20
CA MET A 274 -4.46 17.12 -2.19
C MET A 274 -5.50 17.35 -3.29
N ALA A 275 -5.90 18.60 -3.57
CA ALA A 275 -6.79 18.93 -4.68
C ALA A 275 -6.18 18.56 -6.03
N ALA A 276 -4.89 18.82 -6.23
CA ALA A 276 -4.16 18.35 -7.41
C ALA A 276 -4.14 16.81 -7.49
N GLY A 277 -4.05 16.12 -6.34
CA GLY A 277 -4.20 14.66 -6.27
C GLY A 277 -5.56 14.16 -6.74
N VAL A 278 -6.65 14.83 -6.33
CA VAL A 278 -8.01 14.53 -6.84
C VAL A 278 -8.09 14.75 -8.36
N LEU A 279 -7.56 15.86 -8.86
CA LEU A 279 -7.54 16.16 -10.30
C LEU A 279 -6.80 15.09 -11.09
N LEU A 280 -5.64 14.63 -10.62
CA LEU A 280 -4.89 13.55 -11.26
C LEU A 280 -5.66 12.24 -11.29
N ASN A 281 -6.40 11.90 -10.22
CA ASN A 281 -7.28 10.73 -10.21
C ASN A 281 -8.46 10.88 -11.19
N LEU A 282 -9.02 12.09 -11.36
CA LEU A 282 -10.03 12.35 -12.38
C LEU A 282 -9.46 12.23 -13.80
N VAL A 283 -8.23 12.68 -14.03
CA VAL A 283 -7.49 12.45 -15.29
C VAL A 283 -7.30 10.95 -15.53
N CYS A 284 -6.92 10.18 -14.48
CA CYS A 284 -6.85 8.72 -14.58
C CYS A 284 -8.16 8.13 -15.10
N VAL A 285 -9.29 8.48 -14.49
CA VAL A 285 -10.61 7.97 -14.90
C VAL A 285 -10.94 8.38 -16.34
N ALA A 286 -10.71 9.65 -16.71
CA ALA A 286 -10.97 10.15 -18.06
C ALA A 286 -10.14 9.37 -19.11
N VAL A 287 -8.86 9.14 -18.84
CA VAL A 287 -7.98 8.38 -19.74
C VAL A 287 -8.40 6.90 -19.79
N ALA A 288 -8.74 6.29 -18.66
CA ALA A 288 -9.20 4.90 -18.60
C ALA A 288 -10.52 4.66 -19.32
N LEU A 289 -11.37 5.68 -19.45
CA LEU A 289 -12.62 5.66 -20.21
C LEU A 289 -12.42 5.98 -21.69
N SER A 290 -11.28 6.54 -22.10
CA SER A 290 -11.02 6.93 -23.50
C SER A 290 -10.58 5.74 -24.38
N GLY A 291 -10.19 4.60 -23.80
CA GLY A 291 -9.77 3.41 -24.54
C GLY A 291 -9.19 2.33 -23.65
N VAL A 292 -8.82 1.21 -24.27
CA VAL A 292 -8.31 -0.01 -23.60
C VAL A 292 -6.98 -0.49 -24.20
N GLU A 293 -6.24 0.39 -24.86
CA GLU A 293 -4.90 0.09 -25.35
C GLU A 293 -3.84 0.26 -24.24
N LEU A 294 -2.64 -0.23 -24.49
CA LEU A 294 -1.52 -0.13 -23.54
C LEU A 294 -1.26 1.30 -23.07
N THR A 295 -1.33 2.29 -23.97
CA THR A 295 -1.05 3.69 -23.65
C THR A 295 -2.05 4.26 -22.64
N GLN A 296 -3.35 3.95 -22.80
CA GLN A 296 -4.37 4.40 -21.85
C GLN A 296 -4.14 3.77 -20.47
N PHE A 297 -3.86 2.46 -20.40
CA PHE A 297 -3.53 1.82 -19.12
C PHE A 297 -2.28 2.43 -18.47
N LEU A 298 -1.20 2.68 -19.24
CA LEU A 298 0.03 3.31 -18.73
C LEU A 298 -0.24 4.70 -18.14
N VAL A 299 -0.88 5.58 -18.91
CA VAL A 299 -1.14 6.96 -18.48
C VAL A 299 -2.12 6.98 -17.30
N ALA A 300 -3.21 6.19 -17.38
CA ALA A 300 -4.19 6.11 -16.32
C ALA A 300 -3.56 5.63 -14.99
N LEU A 301 -2.83 4.52 -15.00
CA LEU A 301 -2.25 3.95 -13.80
C LEU A 301 -1.09 4.82 -13.24
N PHE A 302 -0.29 5.46 -14.11
CA PHE A 302 0.74 6.39 -13.66
C PHE A 302 0.13 7.61 -12.96
N THR A 303 -0.88 8.26 -13.56
CA THR A 303 -1.57 9.40 -12.95
C THR A 303 -2.33 9.02 -11.68
N LEU A 304 -2.89 7.81 -11.63
CA LEU A 304 -3.47 7.21 -10.41
C LEU A 304 -2.44 7.14 -9.27
N GLY A 305 -1.22 6.67 -9.57
CA GLY A 305 -0.13 6.57 -8.61
C GLY A 305 0.29 7.93 -8.05
N VAL A 306 0.47 8.94 -8.92
CA VAL A 306 0.82 10.31 -8.50
C VAL A 306 -0.33 10.93 -7.69
N GLY A 307 -1.56 10.77 -8.13
CA GLY A 307 -2.75 11.26 -7.43
C GLY A 307 -2.90 10.67 -6.04
N TRP A 308 -2.69 9.36 -5.91
CA TRP A 308 -2.62 8.67 -4.62
C TRP A 308 -1.54 9.25 -3.72
N ASN A 309 -0.33 9.45 -4.23
CA ASN A 309 0.78 10.03 -3.46
C ASN A 309 0.40 11.37 -2.84
N PHE A 310 -0.19 12.28 -3.63
CA PHE A 310 -0.58 13.60 -3.17
C PHE A 310 -1.69 13.56 -2.12
N LEU A 311 -2.67 12.67 -2.28
CA LEU A 311 -3.76 12.47 -1.32
C LEU A 311 -3.26 11.84 -0.02
N TYR A 312 -2.44 10.79 -0.12
CA TYR A 312 -1.96 10.04 1.04
C TYR A 312 -0.94 10.82 1.87
N ILE A 313 0.07 11.44 1.22
CA ILE A 313 1.06 12.26 1.92
C ILE A 313 0.41 13.55 2.44
N GLY A 314 -0.45 14.20 1.63
CA GLY A 314 -1.19 15.38 2.06
C GLY A 314 -2.10 15.10 3.25
N GLY A 315 -2.86 14.00 3.21
CA GLY A 315 -3.72 13.56 4.32
C GLY A 315 -2.92 13.22 5.57
N THR A 316 -1.80 12.50 5.42
CA THR A 316 -0.90 12.19 6.55
C THR A 316 -0.32 13.47 7.17
N THR A 317 0.07 14.44 6.34
CA THR A 317 0.57 15.74 6.82
C THR A 317 -0.52 16.52 7.52
N LEU A 318 -1.73 16.59 6.94
CA LEU A 318 -2.87 17.28 7.53
C LEU A 318 -3.26 16.67 8.89
N LEU A 319 -3.15 15.35 9.05
CA LEU A 319 -3.39 14.64 10.30
C LEU A 319 -2.48 15.15 11.43
N THR A 320 -1.24 15.57 11.13
CA THR A 320 -0.30 16.06 12.16
C THR A 320 -0.76 17.32 12.87
N GLU A 321 -1.70 18.06 12.28
CA GLU A 321 -2.31 19.26 12.89
C GLU A 321 -3.34 18.91 13.99
N THR A 322 -3.76 17.65 14.12
CA THR A 322 -4.91 17.23 14.94
C THR A 322 -4.54 16.63 16.28
N TYR A 323 -3.30 16.23 16.48
CA TYR A 323 -2.87 15.47 17.66
C TYR A 323 -1.64 16.07 18.34
N ARG A 324 -1.53 15.84 19.64
CA ARG A 324 -0.34 16.12 20.45
C ARG A 324 0.66 14.96 20.35
N PRO A 325 1.95 15.14 20.72
CA PRO A 325 2.97 14.08 20.63
C PRO A 325 2.56 12.76 21.28
N GLU A 326 1.89 12.79 22.44
CA GLU A 326 1.41 11.64 23.20
C GLU A 326 0.23 10.93 22.52
N GLU A 327 -0.55 11.63 21.70
CA GLU A 327 -1.72 11.12 20.95
C GLU A 327 -1.35 10.56 19.58
N LYS A 328 -0.10 10.74 19.13
CA LYS A 328 0.38 10.42 17.78
C LYS A 328 0.03 9.00 17.35
N THR A 329 0.36 8.01 18.18
CA THR A 329 0.14 6.59 17.85
C THR A 329 -1.35 6.28 17.70
N ARG A 330 -2.20 6.90 18.51
CA ARG A 330 -3.65 6.72 18.47
C ARG A 330 -4.26 7.36 17.22
N ALA A 331 -3.86 8.60 16.89
CA ALA A 331 -4.35 9.30 15.70
C ALA A 331 -3.94 8.58 14.40
N GLN A 332 -2.68 8.19 14.30
CA GLN A 332 -2.16 7.45 13.15
C GLN A 332 -2.78 6.06 13.05
N GLY A 333 -2.93 5.34 14.16
CA GLY A 333 -3.58 4.02 14.17
C GLY A 333 -5.05 4.09 13.74
N ALA A 334 -5.79 5.13 14.14
CA ALA A 334 -7.17 5.34 13.68
C ALA A 334 -7.22 5.59 12.17
N MET A 335 -6.33 6.41 11.61
CA MET A 335 -6.22 6.62 10.17
C MET A 335 -5.86 5.33 9.44
N ASP A 336 -4.85 4.60 9.89
CA ASP A 336 -4.41 3.34 9.27
C ASP A 336 -5.54 2.30 9.29
N THR A 337 -6.33 2.22 10.37
CA THR A 337 -7.51 1.34 10.44
C THR A 337 -8.53 1.69 9.35
N CYS A 338 -8.84 2.98 9.15
CA CYS A 338 -9.74 3.41 8.08
C CYS A 338 -9.17 3.11 6.69
N VAL A 339 -7.86 3.30 6.49
CA VAL A 339 -7.18 2.95 5.23
C VAL A 339 -7.28 1.46 4.96
N PHE A 340 -6.95 0.60 5.91
CA PHE A 340 -7.04 -0.86 5.72
C PHE A 340 -8.47 -1.34 5.49
N ALA A 341 -9.46 -0.80 6.22
CA ALA A 341 -10.86 -1.13 6.00
C ALA A 341 -11.31 -0.75 4.58
N THR A 342 -10.93 0.43 4.12
CA THR A 342 -11.25 0.90 2.76
C THR A 342 -10.52 0.09 1.69
N MET A 343 -9.25 -0.29 1.92
CA MET A 343 -8.50 -1.19 1.04
C MET A 343 -9.17 -2.56 0.90
N MET A 344 -9.65 -3.12 2.00
CA MET A 344 -10.34 -4.40 2.00
C MET A 344 -11.64 -4.34 1.21
N LEU A 345 -12.45 -3.31 1.43
CA LEU A 345 -13.69 -3.07 0.68
C LEU A 345 -13.43 -2.84 -0.81
N SER A 346 -12.46 -2.00 -1.14
CA SER A 346 -12.12 -1.69 -2.54
C SER A 346 -11.54 -2.89 -3.28
N SER A 347 -10.73 -3.71 -2.61
CA SER A 347 -10.17 -4.93 -3.19
C SER A 347 -11.25 -5.96 -3.52
N PHE A 348 -12.21 -6.16 -2.60
CA PHE A 348 -13.39 -7.00 -2.84
C PHE A 348 -14.24 -6.44 -4.00
N SER A 349 -14.56 -5.15 -3.94
CA SER A 349 -15.37 -4.47 -4.97
C SER A 349 -14.69 -4.50 -6.34
N SER A 350 -13.36 -4.44 -6.38
CA SER A 350 -12.56 -4.51 -7.61
C SER A 350 -12.87 -5.78 -8.40
N GLY A 351 -12.77 -6.95 -7.76
CA GLY A 351 -13.08 -8.24 -8.41
C GLY A 351 -14.54 -8.37 -8.81
N ALA A 352 -15.45 -7.99 -7.92
CA ALA A 352 -16.86 -8.03 -8.19
C ALA A 352 -17.21 -7.15 -9.41
N LEU A 353 -16.78 -5.89 -9.42
CA LEU A 353 -17.10 -4.94 -10.49
C LEU A 353 -16.43 -5.32 -11.82
N ILE A 354 -15.15 -5.68 -11.83
CA ILE A 354 -14.46 -5.98 -13.10
C ILE A 354 -15.04 -7.22 -13.79
N THR A 355 -15.51 -8.21 -13.03
CA THR A 355 -16.03 -9.46 -13.59
C THR A 355 -17.52 -9.43 -13.90
N THR A 356 -18.31 -8.54 -13.28
CA THR A 356 -19.76 -8.42 -13.51
C THR A 356 -20.14 -7.22 -14.37
N SER A 357 -19.44 -6.10 -14.20
CA SER A 357 -19.82 -4.79 -14.75
C SER A 357 -18.77 -4.21 -15.71
N GLY A 358 -17.57 -4.81 -15.73
CA GLY A 358 -16.47 -4.45 -16.61
C GLY A 358 -15.71 -3.19 -16.20
N TRP A 359 -14.70 -2.86 -17.02
CA TRP A 359 -13.74 -1.78 -16.76
C TRP A 359 -14.39 -0.40 -16.69
N THR A 360 -15.37 -0.12 -17.56
CA THR A 360 -16.05 1.18 -17.63
C THR A 360 -16.80 1.52 -16.34
N LEU A 361 -17.67 0.61 -15.86
CA LEU A 361 -18.45 0.85 -14.64
C LEU A 361 -17.57 0.88 -13.39
N LEU A 362 -16.49 0.11 -13.35
CA LEU A 362 -15.50 0.16 -12.27
C LEU A 362 -14.86 1.55 -12.18
N ASN A 363 -14.44 2.13 -13.31
CA ASN A 363 -13.89 3.49 -13.36
C ASN A 363 -14.92 4.56 -12.99
N LEU A 364 -16.14 4.49 -13.51
CA LEU A 364 -17.22 5.40 -13.12
C LEU A 364 -17.56 5.32 -11.64
N GLY A 365 -17.56 4.11 -11.05
CA GLY A 365 -17.76 3.90 -9.62
C GLY A 365 -16.72 4.59 -8.74
N SER A 366 -15.50 4.73 -9.23
CA SER A 366 -14.42 5.43 -8.52
C SER A 366 -14.64 6.94 -8.40
N LEU A 367 -15.53 7.54 -9.22
CA LEU A 367 -15.89 8.95 -9.13
C LEU A 367 -16.62 9.29 -7.82
N VAL A 368 -17.38 8.35 -7.25
CA VAL A 368 -18.11 8.58 -5.99
C VAL A 368 -17.18 8.90 -4.82
N PRO A 369 -16.19 8.06 -4.48
CA PRO A 369 -15.24 8.40 -3.43
C PRO A 369 -14.37 9.62 -3.78
N LEU A 370 -14.01 9.86 -5.05
CA LEU A 370 -13.27 11.06 -5.46
C LEU A 370 -14.12 12.34 -5.25
N ALA A 371 -15.41 12.32 -5.58
CA ALA A 371 -16.33 13.43 -5.30
C ALA A 371 -16.45 13.71 -3.79
N ALA A 372 -16.50 12.65 -2.97
CA ALA A 372 -16.54 12.79 -1.51
C ALA A 372 -15.26 13.46 -0.98
N VAL A 373 -14.07 13.07 -1.49
CA VAL A 373 -12.80 13.72 -1.12
C VAL A 373 -12.77 15.17 -1.59
N ALA A 374 -13.16 15.45 -2.83
CA ALA A 374 -13.22 16.82 -3.37
C ALA A 374 -14.11 17.71 -2.52
N TRP A 375 -15.31 17.22 -2.17
CA TRP A 375 -16.23 17.94 -1.30
C TRP A 375 -15.64 18.20 0.09
N ALA A 376 -15.02 17.21 0.71
CA ALA A 376 -14.38 17.33 2.02
C ALA A 376 -13.27 18.39 2.03
N LEU A 377 -12.42 18.41 0.98
CA LEU A 377 -11.36 19.41 0.82
C LEU A 377 -11.93 20.83 0.68
N LEU A 378 -12.95 20.99 -0.18
CA LEU A 378 -13.63 22.27 -0.39
C LEU A 378 -14.32 22.75 0.88
N TRP A 379 -14.97 21.86 1.62
CA TRP A 379 -15.61 22.19 2.88
C TRP A 379 -14.60 22.70 3.90
N LEU A 380 -13.47 22.02 4.10
CA LEU A 380 -12.43 22.45 5.04
C LEU A 380 -11.78 23.75 4.59
N ALA A 381 -11.53 23.95 3.30
CA ALA A 381 -10.99 25.18 2.75
C ALA A 381 -11.93 26.38 3.04
N ARG A 382 -13.24 26.21 2.81
CA ARG A 382 -14.25 27.25 3.13
C ARG A 382 -14.33 27.53 4.62
N GLN A 383 -14.23 26.51 5.47
CA GLN A 383 -14.24 26.68 6.94
C GLN A 383 -13.03 27.50 7.41
N ARG A 384 -11.83 27.20 6.87
CA ARG A 384 -10.62 27.96 7.18
C ARG A 384 -10.69 29.40 6.70
N ALA A 385 -11.25 29.65 5.52
CA ALA A 385 -11.43 31.00 4.99
C ALA A 385 -12.39 31.83 5.86
N ARG A 386 -13.51 31.24 6.30
CA ARG A 386 -14.47 31.92 7.21
C ARG A 386 -13.86 32.24 8.58
N ALA A 387 -13.06 31.33 9.14
CA ALA A 387 -12.35 31.57 10.39
C ALA A 387 -11.33 32.71 10.27
N ALA A 388 -10.63 32.81 9.15
CA ALA A 388 -9.69 33.88 8.88
C ALA A 388 -10.37 35.24 8.75
N THR A 389 -11.55 35.33 8.07
CA THR A 389 -12.33 36.56 7.95
C THR A 389 -13.03 36.97 9.24
N ALA A 390 -13.27 36.06 10.18
CA ALA A 390 -13.86 36.37 11.48
C ALA A 390 -12.81 36.84 12.54
N ALA A 391 -11.53 36.61 12.26
CA ALA A 391 -10.41 36.94 13.15
C ALA A 391 -9.68 38.26 12.76
N GLY A 392 -9.95 38.82 11.56
CA GLY A 392 -9.43 40.08 11.05
C GLY A 392 -10.48 41.16 11.07
#